data_9965265bdbf9ca9c28cbf703c7e70981
#
_entry.id   9965265bdbf9ca9c28cbf703c7e70981
#
_cell.length_a   1.000
_cell.length_b   1.000
_cell.length_c   1.000
_cell.angle_alpha   90.00
_cell.angle_beta   90.00
_cell.angle_gamma   90.00
#
_symmetry.space_group_name_H-M   'P 1'
#
loop_
_entity.id
_entity.type
_entity.pdbx_description
1 polymer ?
#
loop_
_entity_poly.entity_id
_entity_poly.type
_entity_poly.pdbx_seq_one_letter_code
_entity_poly.pdbx_strand_id
1 'polypeptide(L)'
;MTEEYNRLIGKRVKMQRISAKVSQTELAKEMGVTQTHLSNIENGRAGLTIPNLIKIHQILECPISAFFVDIEGEKEAPDNNEITLENVMELARLLKKARA
;
A
#
# COMPACT_ATOMS: atom_id res chain seq x y z
N MET A 1 8.40 4.71 14.12
CA MET A 1 8.03 3.52 13.35
C MET A 1 6.66 3.63 12.73
N THR A 2 5.64 3.86 13.56
CA THR A 2 4.30 3.98 13.04
C THR A 2 4.18 5.11 12.03
N GLU A 3 4.84 6.22 12.31
CA GLU A 3 4.81 7.35 11.39
C GLU A 3 5.45 7.03 10.04
N GLU A 4 6.46 6.22 10.08
CA GLU A 4 7.14 5.79 8.86
C GLU A 4 6.22 4.98 7.97
N TYR A 5 5.51 4.06 8.58
CA TYR A 5 4.57 3.22 7.82
C TYR A 5 3.39 4.06 7.33
N ASN A 6 2.93 4.99 8.16
CA ASN A 6 1.85 5.87 7.72
C ASN A 6 2.27 6.66 6.49
N ARG A 7 3.51 7.13 6.48
CA ARG A 7 4.02 7.89 5.35
C ARG A 7 4.10 7.03 4.09
N LEU A 8 4.59 5.82 4.24
CA LEU A 8 4.71 4.92 3.10
C LEU A 8 3.35 4.53 2.54
N ILE A 9 2.45 4.14 3.43
CA ILE A 9 1.13 3.72 3.00
C ILE A 9 0.39 4.91 2.38
N GLY A 10 0.48 6.07 3.01
CA GLY A 10 -0.15 7.27 2.48
C GLY A 10 0.36 7.61 1.10
N LYS A 11 1.65 7.46 0.90
CA LYS A 11 2.25 7.72 -0.41
C LYS A 11 1.70 6.76 -1.45
N ARG A 12 1.53 5.50 -1.08
CA ARG A 12 0.98 4.52 -2.00
C ARG A 12 -0.48 4.80 -2.33
N VAL A 13 -1.23 5.23 -1.32
CA VAL A 13 -2.62 5.64 -1.56
C VAL A 13 -2.65 6.74 -2.60
N LYS A 14 -1.81 7.76 -2.41
CA LYS A 14 -1.75 8.86 -3.35
C LYS A 14 -1.38 8.39 -4.76
N MET A 15 -0.40 7.51 -4.85
CA MET A 15 0.04 7.03 -6.15
C MET A 15 -1.04 6.23 -6.85
N GLN A 16 -1.74 5.37 -6.13
CA GLN A 16 -2.82 4.60 -6.73
C GLN A 16 -3.97 5.50 -7.14
N ARG A 17 -4.24 6.52 -6.33
CA ARG A 17 -5.29 7.47 -6.65
C ARG A 17 -4.97 8.20 -7.95
N ILE A 18 -3.75 8.69 -8.06
CA ILE A 18 -3.33 9.41 -9.26
C ILE A 18 -3.35 8.50 -10.48
N SER A 19 -2.90 7.27 -10.31
CA SER A 19 -2.92 6.29 -11.40
C SER A 19 -4.34 6.03 -11.88
N ALA A 20 -5.29 6.04 -10.97
CA ALA A 20 -6.69 5.82 -11.31
C ALA A 20 -7.35 7.09 -11.84
N LYS A 21 -6.62 8.20 -11.86
CA LYS A 21 -7.13 9.50 -12.33
C LYS A 21 -8.31 9.98 -11.50
N VAL A 22 -8.23 9.73 -10.20
CA VAL A 22 -9.25 10.16 -9.26
C VAL A 22 -8.70 11.33 -8.45
N SER A 23 -9.47 12.39 -8.31
CA SER A 23 -9.02 13.53 -7.54
C SER A 23 -9.11 13.23 -6.05
N GLN A 24 -8.36 14.01 -5.27
CA GLN A 24 -8.38 13.84 -3.82
C GLN A 24 -9.78 14.11 -3.28
N THR A 25 -10.45 15.11 -3.84
CA THR A 25 -11.81 15.45 -3.41
C THR A 25 -12.77 14.30 -3.70
N GLU A 26 -12.63 13.71 -4.87
CA GLU A 26 -13.48 12.60 -5.26
C GLU A 26 -13.29 11.39 -4.35
N LEU A 27 -12.04 11.04 -4.11
CA LEU A 27 -11.76 9.88 -3.26
C LEU A 27 -12.25 10.11 -1.84
N ALA A 28 -12.02 11.30 -1.31
CA ALA A 28 -12.48 11.61 0.04
C ALA A 28 -14.00 11.49 0.14
N LYS A 29 -14.69 11.99 -0.87
CA LYS A 29 -16.15 11.92 -0.90
C LYS A 29 -16.61 10.47 -0.90
N GLU A 30 -16.00 9.65 -1.74
CA GLU A 30 -16.38 8.25 -1.84
C GLU A 30 -16.07 7.49 -0.57
N MET A 31 -15.02 7.88 0.13
CA MET A 31 -14.66 7.26 1.39
C MET A 31 -15.54 7.73 2.54
N GLY A 32 -16.22 8.85 2.38
CA GLY A 32 -16.98 9.42 3.47
C GLY A 32 -16.13 10.19 4.47
N VAL A 33 -14.99 10.71 4.02
CA VAL A 33 -14.11 11.51 4.89
C VAL A 33 -13.91 12.87 4.25
N THR A 34 -13.35 13.80 5.02
CA THR A 34 -13.05 15.13 4.49
C THR A 34 -11.81 15.08 3.62
N GLN A 35 -11.72 16.03 2.71
CA GLN A 35 -10.51 16.12 1.89
C GLN A 35 -9.28 16.38 2.74
N THR A 36 -9.44 17.19 3.80
CA THR A 36 -8.35 17.46 4.70
C THR A 36 -7.85 16.19 5.37
N HIS A 37 -8.79 15.33 5.79
CA HIS A 37 -8.40 14.07 6.42
C HIS A 37 -7.65 13.18 5.43
N LEU A 38 -8.15 13.09 4.20
CA LEU A 38 -7.46 12.27 3.19
C LEU A 38 -6.10 12.85 2.88
N SER A 39 -6.00 14.17 2.81
CA SER A 39 -4.71 14.81 2.60
C SER A 39 -3.72 14.43 3.70
N ASN A 40 -4.19 14.41 4.94
CA ASN A 40 -3.35 14.02 6.06
C ASN A 40 -2.92 12.57 5.95
N ILE A 41 -3.82 11.72 5.49
CA ILE A 41 -3.48 10.31 5.29
C ILE A 41 -2.40 10.18 4.21
N GLU A 42 -2.57 10.87 3.10
CA GLU A 42 -1.63 10.77 2.00
C GLU A 42 -0.26 11.34 2.34
N ASN A 43 -0.23 12.27 3.27
CA ASN A 43 1.03 12.88 3.70
C ASN A 43 1.62 12.22 4.93
N GLY A 44 0.99 11.18 5.42
CA GLY A 44 1.52 10.42 6.54
C GLY A 44 1.28 11.04 7.90
N ARG A 45 0.44 12.07 7.96
CA ARG A 45 0.14 12.74 9.23
C ARG A 45 -0.97 12.03 10.00
N ALA A 46 -1.75 11.23 9.32
CA ALA A 46 -2.83 10.47 9.92
C ALA A 46 -2.72 9.03 9.46
N GLY A 47 -3.04 8.12 10.37
CA GLY A 47 -3.04 6.70 10.03
C GLY A 47 -4.28 6.30 9.28
N LEU A 48 -4.16 5.22 8.55
CA LEU A 48 -5.25 4.68 7.77
C LEU A 48 -5.85 3.52 8.52
N THR A 49 -7.15 3.58 8.79
CA THR A 49 -7.82 2.47 9.44
C THR A 49 -8.05 1.35 8.45
N ILE A 50 -8.21 0.15 8.96
CA ILE A 50 -8.48 -1.00 8.11
C ILE A 50 -9.74 -0.80 7.28
N PRO A 51 -10.87 -0.36 7.86
CA PRO A 51 -12.06 -0.11 7.04
C PRO A 51 -11.82 0.90 5.93
N ASN A 52 -11.06 1.95 6.20
CA ASN A 52 -10.79 2.94 5.16
C ASN A 52 -9.87 2.38 4.08
N LEU A 53 -8.91 1.55 4.48
CA LEU A 53 -8.05 0.90 3.51
C LEU A 53 -8.86 0.03 2.56
N ILE A 54 -9.81 -0.71 3.10
CA ILE A 54 -10.67 -1.56 2.28
C ILE A 54 -11.51 -0.71 1.33
N LYS A 55 -12.02 0.42 1.82
CA LYS A 55 -12.79 1.32 0.96
C LYS A 55 -11.94 1.82 -0.20
N ILE A 56 -10.71 2.26 0.09
CA ILE A 56 -9.85 2.77 -0.95
C ILE A 56 -9.54 1.68 -1.97
N HIS A 57 -9.26 0.50 -1.50
CA HIS A 57 -8.99 -0.64 -2.35
C HIS A 57 -10.17 -0.89 -3.31
N GLN A 58 -11.37 -0.81 -2.81
CA GLN A 58 -12.55 -1.03 -3.64
C GLN A 58 -12.80 0.13 -4.60
N ILE A 59 -12.65 1.35 -4.12
CA ILE A 59 -12.90 2.53 -4.94
C ILE A 59 -11.91 2.62 -6.09
N LEU A 60 -10.64 2.41 -5.80
CA LEU A 60 -9.60 2.52 -6.81
C LEU A 60 -9.41 1.26 -7.63
N GLU A 61 -10.07 0.18 -7.23
CA GLU A 61 -9.99 -1.09 -7.94
C GLU A 61 -8.55 -1.55 -8.12
N CYS A 62 -7.78 -1.44 -7.06
CA CYS A 62 -6.39 -1.89 -7.07
C CYS A 62 -6.22 -2.96 -6.00
N PRO A 63 -5.21 -3.82 -6.14
CA PRO A 63 -4.98 -4.84 -5.13
C PRO A 63 -4.61 -4.20 -3.80
N ILE A 64 -5.05 -4.78 -2.71
CA ILE A 64 -4.68 -4.28 -1.39
C ILE A 64 -3.18 -4.29 -1.22
N SER A 65 -2.51 -5.29 -1.82
CA SER A 65 -1.07 -5.39 -1.73
C SER A 65 -0.36 -4.17 -2.32
N ALA A 66 -1.02 -3.43 -3.19
CA ALA A 66 -0.40 -2.26 -3.80
C ALA A 66 -0.02 -1.20 -2.76
N PHE A 67 -0.71 -1.19 -1.62
CA PHE A 67 -0.44 -0.20 -0.58
C PHE A 67 0.74 -0.61 0.29
N PHE A 68 1.18 -1.84 0.17
CA PHE A 68 2.23 -2.38 1.02
C PHE A 68 3.51 -2.70 0.25
N VAL A 69 3.54 -2.34 -1.01
CA VAL A 69 4.75 -2.48 -1.80
C VAL A 69 5.80 -1.58 -1.17
N ASP A 70 7.01 -2.02 -1.10
CA ASP A 70 8.14 -1.26 -0.59
C ASP A 70 8.26 -1.22 0.92
N ILE A 71 7.22 -1.62 1.65
CA ILE A 71 7.36 -1.63 3.10
C ILE A 71 8.39 -2.66 3.50
N GLU A 72 8.21 -3.87 2.99
CA GLU A 72 9.19 -4.92 3.24
C GLU A 72 10.47 -4.64 2.48
N GLY A 73 10.32 -4.13 1.27
CA GLY A 73 11.47 -3.83 0.45
C GLY A 73 12.41 -2.83 1.10
N GLU A 74 11.85 -1.81 1.70
CA GLU A 74 12.67 -0.81 2.37
C GLU A 74 13.36 -1.36 3.59
N LYS A 75 12.64 -2.20 4.31
CA LYS A 75 13.19 -2.85 5.45
C LYS A 75 14.36 -3.72 5.09
N GLU A 76 14.25 -4.35 3.93
CA GLU A 76 15.27 -5.27 3.46
C GLU A 76 16.39 -4.57 2.75
N ALA A 77 16.29 -3.27 2.56
CA ALA A 77 17.26 -2.57 1.76
C ALA A 77 18.70 -2.91 2.10
N PRO A 78 19.10 -2.94 3.36
CA PRO A 78 20.49 -3.28 3.68
C PRO A 78 20.85 -4.70 3.30
N ASP A 79 19.86 -5.57 3.27
CA ASP A 79 20.10 -6.98 3.00
C ASP A 79 19.55 -7.42 1.68
N ASN A 80 19.16 -6.49 0.88
CA ASN A 80 18.53 -6.80 -0.38
C ASN A 80 19.33 -7.69 -1.27
N ASN A 81 20.62 -7.52 -1.19
CA ASN A 81 21.49 -8.33 -2.00
C ASN A 81 21.32 -9.81 -1.69
N GLU A 82 20.70 -10.10 -0.56
CA GLU A 82 20.41 -11.47 -0.20
C GLU A 82 19.16 -11.98 -0.88
N ILE A 83 18.30 -11.08 -1.31
CA ILE A 83 17.07 -11.47 -1.98
C ILE A 83 17.39 -11.70 -3.42
N THR A 84 17.66 -12.91 -3.78
CA THR A 84 18.02 -13.25 -5.14
C THR A 84 16.84 -13.86 -5.87
N LEU A 85 16.96 -13.92 -7.18
CA LEU A 85 15.97 -14.58 -8.00
C LEU A 85 15.79 -16.02 -7.54
N GLU A 86 16.86 -16.60 -7.11
CA GLU A 86 16.85 -17.97 -6.61
C GLU A 86 15.93 -18.10 -5.41
N ASN A 87 16.01 -17.15 -4.48
CA ASN A 87 15.17 -17.16 -3.30
C ASN A 87 13.70 -17.02 -3.66
N VAL A 88 13.42 -16.17 -4.61
CA VAL A 88 12.05 -15.97 -5.06
C VAL A 88 11.52 -17.25 -5.70
N MET A 89 12.34 -17.88 -6.52
CA MET A 89 11.93 -19.11 -7.19
C MET A 89 11.70 -20.23 -6.20
N GLU A 90 12.52 -20.29 -5.18
CA GLU A 90 12.36 -21.30 -4.16
C GLU A 90 11.06 -21.11 -3.39
N LEU A 91 10.76 -19.89 -3.07
CA LEU A 91 9.51 -19.56 -2.38
C LEU A 91 8.31 -19.94 -3.23
N ALA A 92 8.37 -19.63 -4.51
CA ALA A 92 7.30 -19.98 -5.44
C ALA A 92 7.12 -21.48 -5.52
N ARG A 93 8.23 -22.21 -5.50
CA ARG A 93 8.18 -23.67 -5.53
C ARG A 93 7.52 -24.24 -4.29
N LEU A 94 7.82 -23.65 -3.14
CA LEU A 94 7.21 -24.08 -1.89
C LEU A 94 5.72 -23.82 -1.88
N LEU A 95 5.32 -22.68 -2.38
CA LEU A 95 3.91 -22.34 -2.46
C LEU A 95 3.17 -23.29 -3.38
N LYS A 96 3.80 -23.64 -4.47
CA LYS A 96 3.22 -24.58 -5.42
C LYS A 96 3.03 -25.93 -4.76
N LYS A 97 4.02 -26.37 -4.01
CA LYS A 97 3.98 -27.63 -3.32
C LYS A 97 2.86 -27.64 -2.29
N ALA A 98 2.70 -26.54 -1.58
CA ALA A 98 1.67 -26.45 -0.57
C ALA A 98 0.29 -26.57 -1.16
N ARG A 99 0.14 -26.16 -2.41
CA ARG A 99 -1.15 -26.24 -3.07
C ARG A 99 -1.45 -27.61 -3.63
N ALA A 100 -0.41 -28.31 -3.95
CA ALA A 100 -0.57 -29.64 -4.48
C ALA A 100 -0.96 -30.60 -3.39
#